data_7347e8a4cfa463f399c2e471fecaece7
#
_entry.id   7347e8a4cfa463f399c2e471fecaece7
#
_cell.length_a   1.000
_cell.length_b   1.000
_cell.length_c   1.000
_cell.angle_alpha   90.00
_cell.angle_beta   90.00
_cell.angle_gamma   90.00
#
_symmetry.space_group_name_H-M   'P 1'
#
loop_
_entity.id
_entity.type
_entity.pdbx_description
1 polymer ?
#
loop_
_entity_poly.entity_id
_entity_poly.type
_entity_poly.pdbx_seq_one_letter_code
_entity_poly.pdbx_strand_id
1 'polypeptide(L)'
;MSSFRFLTFIIFFGVTVSVFSITGKFIFLTLSQRRVQAIFFLVLPFYTARVTLMTAHYTEALGLFFVAWFLLVNYNSPKSRLASYLLFFLSFQMFTLLVFFVLPVMHLFVLENGRNFQKCFIFLKNKIIFISLPVIYWVLRALYWSGTREYHVVTSRKIDGFVKFLFLCLMIACLSVLTHWKSRDGRKKSALLFQFGLIALFLGYAPYVFFGLVGNGFDVPKTYFIILLGRSDWYSRHQILQSLGFSLVLVGLIGLLPRMLIKFTSPLVATVLIISVIFNVLFGFEYVVDYQKQSQIVADLKISGQSSERNEIQIIDQTAFLNARQRSYRERDWLGLIGLADGVNPNKGLKVSGDCSKNPNTRLVLIQGPRTHWQALKNWVSDGDMGFKVTVDDTPGACKPEMVTNQQSSGAIPILFYFTGAKG
;
A
#
# COMPACT_ATOMS: atom_id res chain seq x y z
N MET A 1 7.94 14.32 13.23
CA MET A 1 7.22 13.66 12.11
C MET A 1 7.84 13.88 10.73
N SER A 2 8.40 15.05 10.42
CA SER A 2 9.07 15.34 9.16
C SER A 2 10.22 14.38 8.84
N SER A 3 11.07 14.08 9.83
CA SER A 3 12.22 13.18 9.69
C SER A 3 11.84 11.76 9.26
N PHE A 4 10.73 11.23 9.78
CA PHE A 4 10.23 9.90 9.42
C PHE A 4 9.77 9.85 7.96
N ARG A 5 9.00 10.84 7.50
CA ARG A 5 8.54 10.90 6.10
C ARG A 5 9.71 11.03 5.13
N PHE A 6 10.71 11.81 5.50
CA PHE A 6 11.94 11.97 4.75
C PHE A 6 12.72 10.64 4.67
N LEU A 7 12.87 9.91 5.79
CA LEU A 7 13.49 8.60 5.81
C LEU A 7 12.75 7.59 4.91
N THR A 8 11.42 7.53 5.01
CA THR A 8 10.59 6.66 4.16
C THR A 8 10.78 6.99 2.67
N PHE A 9 10.85 8.28 2.33
CA PHE A 9 11.13 8.71 0.97
C PHE A 9 12.51 8.27 0.50
N ILE A 10 13.55 8.45 1.31
CA ILE A 10 14.92 8.00 0.98
C ILE A 10 14.96 6.49 0.75
N ILE A 11 14.35 5.69 1.63
CA ILE A 11 14.30 4.23 1.49
C ILE A 11 13.61 3.87 0.17
N PHE A 12 12.46 4.47 -0.13
CA PHE A 12 11.72 4.16 -1.34
C PHE A 12 12.43 4.61 -2.61
N PHE A 13 13.15 5.73 -2.56
CA PHE A 13 14.03 6.17 -3.63
C PHE A 13 15.19 5.17 -3.83
N GLY A 14 15.83 4.72 -2.74
CA GLY A 14 16.87 3.69 -2.78
C GLY A 14 16.37 2.36 -3.36
N VAL A 15 15.12 1.98 -3.04
CA VAL A 15 14.44 0.83 -3.67
C VAL A 15 14.33 1.05 -5.19
N THR A 16 13.94 2.24 -5.62
CA THR A 16 13.81 2.57 -7.05
C THR A 16 15.15 2.47 -7.79
N VAL A 17 16.23 2.95 -7.17
CA VAL A 17 17.59 2.82 -7.72
C VAL A 17 18.00 1.35 -7.80
N SER A 18 17.68 0.56 -6.77
CA SER A 18 17.91 -0.89 -6.76
C SER A 18 17.16 -1.59 -7.89
N VAL A 19 15.86 -1.26 -8.06
CA VAL A 19 15.01 -1.78 -9.16
C VAL A 19 15.61 -1.40 -10.52
N PHE A 20 16.05 -0.16 -10.72
CA PHE A 20 16.70 0.28 -11.96
C PHE A 20 17.96 -0.53 -12.26
N SER A 21 18.78 -0.84 -11.25
CA SER A 21 19.98 -1.65 -11.40
C SER A 21 19.65 -3.13 -11.66
N ILE A 22 18.71 -3.71 -10.91
CA ILE A 22 18.23 -5.09 -11.08
C ILE A 22 17.72 -5.30 -12.51
N THR A 23 16.85 -4.39 -12.97
CA THR A 23 16.30 -4.45 -14.34
C THR A 23 17.36 -4.23 -15.42
N GLY A 24 18.49 -3.64 -15.06
CA GLY A 24 19.68 -3.54 -15.92
C GLY A 24 20.28 -4.88 -16.32
N LYS A 25 20.06 -5.92 -15.54
CA LYS A 25 20.48 -7.28 -15.84
C LYS A 25 19.48 -8.05 -16.71
N PHE A 26 18.30 -7.49 -16.97
CA PHE A 26 17.37 -8.09 -17.92
C PHE A 26 17.82 -7.80 -19.36
N ILE A 27 18.18 -8.85 -20.09
CA ILE A 27 18.73 -8.80 -21.46
C ILE A 27 17.75 -8.12 -22.45
N PHE A 28 16.47 -8.07 -22.09
CA PHE A 28 15.40 -7.60 -22.96
C PHE A 28 14.99 -6.14 -22.74
N LEU A 29 15.59 -5.40 -21.78
CA LEU A 29 15.30 -4.00 -21.51
C LEU A 29 16.37 -3.07 -22.09
N THR A 30 15.95 -2.07 -22.87
CA THR A 30 16.79 -0.95 -23.25
C THR A 30 16.97 0.04 -22.10
N LEU A 31 18.00 0.88 -22.15
CA LEU A 31 18.23 1.90 -21.13
C LEU A 31 17.04 2.85 -20.96
N SER A 32 16.41 3.25 -22.08
CA SER A 32 15.21 4.11 -22.05
C SER A 32 14.04 3.41 -21.34
N GLN A 33 13.78 2.15 -21.68
CA GLN A 33 12.72 1.37 -21.02
C GLN A 33 12.97 1.19 -19.52
N ARG A 34 14.23 0.99 -19.11
CA ARG A 34 14.62 0.90 -17.70
C ARG A 34 14.35 2.20 -16.94
N ARG A 35 14.69 3.37 -17.55
CA ARG A 35 14.40 4.67 -16.96
C ARG A 35 12.89 4.87 -16.77
N VAL A 36 12.11 4.62 -17.81
CA VAL A 36 10.65 4.73 -17.75
C VAL A 36 10.06 3.78 -16.71
N GLN A 37 10.54 2.54 -16.66
CA GLN A 37 10.09 1.55 -15.68
C GLN A 37 10.40 1.97 -14.24
N ALA A 38 11.60 2.49 -13.97
CA ALA A 38 11.99 2.95 -12.64
C ALA A 38 11.15 4.18 -12.21
N ILE A 39 10.88 5.11 -13.14
CA ILE A 39 10.01 6.26 -12.87
C ILE A 39 8.57 5.79 -12.59
N PHE A 40 8.01 4.88 -13.39
CA PHE A 40 6.70 4.31 -13.12
C PHE A 40 6.66 3.61 -11.76
N PHE A 41 7.68 2.82 -11.43
CA PHE A 41 7.76 2.18 -10.10
C PHE A 41 7.67 3.19 -8.96
N LEU A 42 8.35 4.33 -9.10
CA LEU A 42 8.39 5.40 -8.09
C LEU A 42 7.05 6.15 -7.96
N VAL A 43 6.43 6.50 -9.10
CA VAL A 43 5.31 7.46 -9.11
C VAL A 43 3.93 6.82 -9.20
N LEU A 44 3.81 5.54 -9.59
CA LEU A 44 2.50 4.88 -9.61
C LEU A 44 1.86 4.85 -8.21
N PRO A 45 0.60 5.28 -8.07
CA PRO A 45 -0.02 5.51 -6.75
C PRO A 45 -0.57 4.25 -6.10
N PHE A 46 0.17 3.12 -6.18
CA PHE A 46 -0.28 1.86 -5.58
C PHE A 46 -0.03 1.78 -4.07
N TYR A 47 1.03 2.41 -3.59
CA TYR A 47 1.38 2.40 -2.17
C TYR A 47 1.25 3.80 -1.56
N THR A 48 0.02 4.26 -1.41
CA THR A 48 -0.26 5.59 -0.82
C THR A 48 -0.09 5.60 0.70
N ALA A 49 -0.31 4.47 1.37
CA ALA A 49 -0.15 4.36 2.83
C ALA A 49 1.31 4.55 3.32
N ARG A 50 2.31 4.59 2.44
CA ARG A 50 3.74 4.78 2.78
C ARG A 50 4.04 6.04 3.59
N VAL A 51 3.16 7.02 3.56
CA VAL A 51 3.33 8.27 4.30
C VAL A 51 2.95 8.14 5.78
N THR A 52 2.39 7.02 6.20
CA THR A 52 1.98 6.77 7.59
C THR A 52 3.07 6.02 8.35
N LEU A 53 3.29 6.41 9.61
CA LEU A 53 4.28 5.77 10.49
C LEU A 53 4.03 4.27 10.67
N MET A 54 2.75 3.88 10.74
CA MET A 54 2.35 2.48 10.93
C MET A 54 2.77 1.55 9.79
N THR A 55 3.10 2.08 8.61
CA THR A 55 3.56 1.29 7.47
C THR A 55 5.07 1.39 7.23
N ALA A 56 5.82 2.03 8.12
CA ALA A 56 7.27 2.18 8.00
C ALA A 56 7.97 0.84 7.86
N HIS A 57 7.63 -0.12 8.72
CA HIS A 57 8.19 -1.46 8.71
C HIS A 57 7.96 -2.21 7.37
N TYR A 58 6.86 -1.92 6.64
CA TYR A 58 6.66 -2.47 5.29
C TYR A 58 7.65 -1.85 4.30
N THR A 59 7.91 -0.54 4.41
CA THR A 59 8.87 0.15 3.53
C THR A 59 10.29 -0.30 3.82
N GLU A 60 10.64 -0.49 5.10
CA GLU A 60 11.94 -1.04 5.51
C GLU A 60 12.15 -2.46 5.00
N ALA A 61 11.17 -3.35 5.20
CA ALA A 61 11.23 -4.72 4.70
C ALA A 61 11.38 -4.76 3.17
N LEU A 62 10.66 -3.88 2.47
CA LEU A 62 10.81 -3.72 1.02
C LEU A 62 12.21 -3.25 0.65
N GLY A 63 12.75 -2.26 1.39
CA GLY A 63 14.12 -1.76 1.22
C GLY A 63 15.15 -2.88 1.34
N LEU A 64 15.09 -3.65 2.43
CA LEU A 64 15.97 -4.79 2.67
C LEU A 64 15.87 -5.82 1.54
N PHE A 65 14.65 -6.14 1.09
CA PHE A 65 14.42 -7.10 0.01
C PHE A 65 15.05 -6.67 -1.32
N PHE A 66 14.84 -5.43 -1.75
CA PHE A 66 15.38 -4.96 -3.02
C PHE A 66 16.90 -4.73 -2.98
N VAL A 67 17.44 -4.31 -1.85
CA VAL A 67 18.90 -4.23 -1.63
C VAL A 67 19.51 -5.63 -1.67
N ALA A 68 18.88 -6.61 -1.03
CA ALA A 68 19.31 -8.01 -1.09
C ALA A 68 19.34 -8.52 -2.54
N TRP A 69 18.28 -8.27 -3.30
CA TRP A 69 18.19 -8.65 -4.71
C TRP A 69 19.24 -7.93 -5.57
N PHE A 70 19.44 -6.64 -5.33
CA PHE A 70 20.49 -5.85 -5.98
C PHE A 70 21.89 -6.44 -5.74
N LEU A 71 22.24 -6.77 -4.49
CA LEU A 71 23.50 -7.39 -4.13
C LEU A 71 23.69 -8.75 -4.82
N LEU A 72 22.64 -9.56 -4.82
CA LEU A 72 22.65 -10.90 -5.40
C LEU A 72 23.00 -10.89 -6.90
N VAL A 73 22.44 -9.92 -7.66
CA VAL A 73 22.58 -9.91 -9.12
C VAL A 73 23.75 -9.06 -9.63
N ASN A 74 24.27 -8.13 -8.84
CA ASN A 74 25.34 -7.23 -9.26
C ASN A 74 26.72 -7.66 -8.75
N TYR A 75 26.79 -8.38 -7.62
CA TYR A 75 28.05 -8.75 -7.00
C TYR A 75 28.16 -10.26 -6.84
N ASN A 76 29.32 -10.81 -7.23
CA ASN A 76 29.54 -12.26 -7.23
C ASN A 76 30.46 -12.73 -6.08
N SER A 77 30.75 -11.86 -5.09
CA SER A 77 31.60 -12.21 -3.96
C SER A 77 30.87 -13.06 -2.91
N PRO A 78 31.54 -13.97 -2.18
CA PRO A 78 30.92 -14.72 -1.09
C PRO A 78 30.33 -13.82 -0.01
N LYS A 79 31.02 -12.71 0.32
CA LYS A 79 30.55 -11.73 1.31
C LYS A 79 29.23 -11.06 0.86
N SER A 80 29.13 -10.67 -0.41
CA SER A 80 27.93 -10.08 -0.98
C SER A 80 26.76 -11.06 -0.99
N ARG A 81 27.01 -12.33 -1.31
CA ARG A 81 25.99 -13.39 -1.26
C ARG A 81 25.47 -13.61 0.16
N LEU A 82 26.38 -13.69 1.15
CA LEU A 82 26.00 -13.81 2.55
C LEU A 82 25.16 -12.61 3.01
N ALA A 83 25.61 -11.39 2.71
CA ALA A 83 24.87 -10.18 3.02
C ALA A 83 23.46 -10.19 2.37
N SER A 84 23.38 -10.59 1.09
CA SER A 84 22.09 -10.73 0.40
C SER A 84 21.16 -11.72 1.10
N TYR A 85 21.65 -12.89 1.53
CA TYR A 85 20.85 -13.91 2.22
C TYR A 85 20.34 -13.39 3.57
N LEU A 86 21.18 -12.70 4.34
CA LEU A 86 20.79 -12.10 5.61
C LEU A 86 19.73 -11.01 5.41
N LEU A 87 19.90 -10.14 4.42
CA LEU A 87 18.92 -9.08 4.13
C LEU A 87 17.59 -9.65 3.63
N PHE A 88 17.59 -10.70 2.79
CA PHE A 88 16.36 -11.39 2.43
C PHE A 88 15.68 -11.97 3.66
N PHE A 89 16.42 -12.67 4.52
CA PHE A 89 15.90 -13.27 5.74
C PHE A 89 15.24 -12.22 6.65
N LEU A 90 15.89 -11.07 6.87
CA LEU A 90 15.35 -9.95 7.64
C LEU A 90 14.12 -9.33 6.99
N SER A 91 14.07 -9.28 5.65
CA SER A 91 12.91 -8.73 4.92
C SER A 91 11.64 -9.56 5.06
N PHE A 92 11.75 -10.85 5.38
CA PHE A 92 10.62 -11.77 5.52
C PHE A 92 9.74 -11.49 6.75
N GLN A 93 10.11 -10.54 7.61
CA GLN A 93 9.17 -9.97 8.59
C GLN A 93 7.86 -9.51 7.94
N MET A 94 7.91 -9.12 6.67
CA MET A 94 6.75 -8.94 5.81
C MET A 94 6.47 -10.25 5.05
N PHE A 95 5.52 -11.05 5.54
CA PHE A 95 5.24 -12.40 5.01
C PHE A 95 4.96 -12.48 3.51
N THR A 96 4.42 -11.42 2.94
CA THR A 96 4.14 -11.38 1.50
C THR A 96 5.41 -11.47 0.66
N LEU A 97 6.56 -11.07 1.21
CA LEU A 97 7.85 -11.19 0.56
C LEU A 97 8.35 -12.64 0.46
N LEU A 98 7.85 -13.56 1.30
CA LEU A 98 8.16 -15.01 1.17
C LEU A 98 7.72 -15.55 -0.19
N VAL A 99 6.52 -15.18 -0.65
CA VAL A 99 6.00 -15.60 -1.96
C VAL A 99 6.69 -14.81 -3.07
N PHE A 100 6.88 -13.50 -2.86
CA PHE A 100 7.52 -12.63 -3.84
C PHE A 100 8.99 -12.99 -4.10
N PHE A 101 9.64 -13.72 -3.19
CA PHE A 101 11.01 -14.22 -3.29
C PHE A 101 11.23 -15.15 -4.50
N VAL A 102 10.20 -15.71 -5.06
CA VAL A 102 10.26 -16.47 -6.32
C VAL A 102 10.87 -15.63 -7.46
N LEU A 103 10.64 -14.30 -7.49
CA LEU A 103 11.19 -13.43 -8.54
C LEU A 103 12.73 -13.35 -8.53
N PRO A 104 13.41 -13.07 -7.40
CA PRO A 104 14.87 -13.18 -7.33
C PRO A 104 15.41 -14.55 -7.74
N VAL A 105 14.74 -15.63 -7.34
CA VAL A 105 15.13 -17.00 -7.71
C VAL A 105 15.04 -17.19 -9.24
N MET A 106 13.90 -16.83 -9.83
CA MET A 106 13.72 -16.89 -11.30
C MET A 106 14.73 -16.01 -12.04
N HIS A 107 14.98 -14.81 -11.55
CA HIS A 107 15.94 -13.89 -12.15
C HIS A 107 17.36 -14.47 -12.12
N LEU A 108 17.79 -15.00 -10.97
CA LEU A 108 19.10 -15.64 -10.83
C LEU A 108 19.24 -16.86 -11.73
N PHE A 109 18.18 -17.69 -11.82
CA PHE A 109 18.15 -18.84 -12.73
C PHE A 109 18.37 -18.40 -14.19
N VAL A 110 17.65 -17.39 -14.65
CA VAL A 110 17.77 -16.88 -16.03
C VAL A 110 19.16 -16.28 -16.28
N LEU A 111 19.76 -15.59 -15.30
CA LEU A 111 21.10 -15.03 -15.42
C LEU A 111 22.18 -16.11 -15.52
N GLU A 112 22.09 -17.18 -14.73
CA GLU A 112 23.13 -18.23 -14.69
C GLU A 112 22.96 -19.29 -15.81
N ASN A 113 21.73 -19.59 -16.19
CA ASN A 113 21.43 -20.72 -17.10
C ASN A 113 20.73 -20.30 -18.40
N GLY A 114 20.47 -19.00 -18.58
CA GLY A 114 19.66 -18.53 -19.68
C GLY A 114 18.23 -19.08 -19.61
N ARG A 115 17.73 -19.61 -20.73
CA ARG A 115 16.37 -20.22 -20.83
C ARG A 115 16.39 -21.74 -20.85
N ASN A 116 17.51 -22.36 -20.46
CA ASN A 116 17.61 -23.81 -20.48
C ASN A 116 16.97 -24.43 -19.25
N PHE A 117 15.67 -24.76 -19.35
CA PHE A 117 14.92 -25.37 -18.24
C PHE A 117 15.45 -26.76 -17.83
N GLN A 118 16.18 -27.45 -18.70
CA GLN A 118 16.81 -28.74 -18.34
C GLN A 118 17.82 -28.59 -17.22
N LYS A 119 18.40 -27.40 -17.07
CA LYS A 119 19.34 -27.10 -15.96
C LYS A 119 18.63 -26.70 -14.65
N CYS A 120 17.31 -26.68 -14.62
CA CYS A 120 16.54 -26.24 -13.44
C CYS A 120 16.87 -27.09 -12.22
N PHE A 121 16.91 -28.42 -12.35
CA PHE A 121 17.22 -29.31 -11.25
C PHE A 121 18.63 -29.12 -10.69
N ILE A 122 19.62 -28.94 -11.57
CA ILE A 122 21.01 -28.67 -11.16
C ILE A 122 21.10 -27.32 -10.43
N PHE A 123 20.41 -26.30 -10.94
CA PHE A 123 20.35 -24.99 -10.29
C PHE A 123 19.71 -25.09 -8.89
N LEU A 124 18.57 -25.76 -8.76
CA LEU A 124 17.88 -25.96 -7.48
C LEU A 124 18.80 -26.65 -6.48
N LYS A 125 19.49 -27.72 -6.87
CA LYS A 125 20.46 -28.41 -6.04
C LYS A 125 21.61 -27.50 -5.59
N ASN A 126 22.20 -26.72 -6.51
CA ASN A 126 23.33 -25.86 -6.22
C ASN A 126 22.96 -24.62 -5.38
N LYS A 127 21.68 -24.19 -5.38
CA LYS A 127 21.20 -23.01 -4.68
C LYS A 127 20.24 -23.37 -3.54
N ILE A 128 20.27 -24.61 -3.06
CA ILE A 128 19.32 -25.12 -2.07
C ILE A 128 19.23 -24.24 -0.81
N ILE A 129 20.39 -23.76 -0.30
CA ILE A 129 20.44 -22.88 0.88
C ILE A 129 19.71 -21.57 0.60
N PHE A 130 19.93 -20.96 -0.59
CA PHE A 130 19.25 -19.75 -0.97
C PHE A 130 17.73 -19.95 -1.11
N ILE A 131 17.34 -21.01 -1.80
CA ILE A 131 15.93 -21.30 -2.09
C ILE A 131 15.16 -21.70 -0.81
N SER A 132 15.84 -22.30 0.17
CA SER A 132 15.23 -22.69 1.45
C SER A 132 15.06 -21.55 2.45
N LEU A 133 15.62 -20.35 2.21
CA LEU A 133 15.50 -19.21 3.13
C LEU A 133 14.07 -18.89 3.59
N PRO A 134 13.05 -18.86 2.71
CA PRO A 134 11.66 -18.65 3.15
C PRO A 134 11.14 -19.72 4.08
N VAL A 135 11.49 -21.00 3.81
CA VAL A 135 11.07 -22.14 4.62
C VAL A 135 11.77 -22.07 5.99
N ILE A 136 13.08 -21.81 6.01
CA ILE A 136 13.86 -21.64 7.25
C ILE A 136 13.25 -20.51 8.10
N TYR A 137 12.96 -19.36 7.50
CA TYR A 137 12.32 -18.27 8.20
C TYR A 137 10.97 -18.67 8.78
N TRP A 138 10.12 -19.34 7.99
CA TRP A 138 8.80 -19.77 8.42
C TRP A 138 8.88 -20.76 9.59
N VAL A 139 9.78 -21.74 9.54
CA VAL A 139 10.00 -22.73 10.60
C VAL A 139 10.50 -22.04 11.88
N LEU A 140 11.53 -21.20 11.79
CA LEU A 140 12.06 -20.48 12.96
C LEU A 140 10.99 -19.63 13.60
N ARG A 141 10.18 -18.94 12.80
CA ARG A 141 9.09 -18.14 13.32
C ARG A 141 8.02 -19.00 14.01
N ALA A 142 7.67 -20.15 13.44
CA ALA A 142 6.70 -21.06 14.04
C ALA A 142 7.18 -21.61 15.40
N LEU A 143 8.49 -21.83 15.54
CA LEU A 143 9.10 -22.36 16.77
C LEU A 143 9.25 -21.29 17.86
N TYR A 144 9.70 -20.08 17.49
CA TYR A 144 10.09 -19.07 18.48
C TYR A 144 9.06 -17.95 18.66
N TRP A 145 8.11 -17.78 17.74
CA TRP A 145 7.16 -16.65 17.74
C TRP A 145 5.71 -17.13 17.63
N SER A 146 5.32 -18.04 18.52
CA SER A 146 3.97 -18.64 18.55
C SER A 146 2.87 -17.67 19.05
N GLY A 147 3.23 -16.48 19.49
CA GLY A 147 2.31 -15.51 20.08
C GLY A 147 1.78 -14.50 19.07
N THR A 148 0.69 -14.79 18.44
CA THR A 148 -0.42 -13.92 17.99
C THR A 148 -1.25 -14.63 16.92
N ARG A 149 -2.06 -15.56 17.38
CA ARG A 149 -3.02 -16.31 16.54
C ARG A 149 -4.22 -15.48 16.04
N GLU A 150 -4.26 -14.18 16.26
CA GLU A 150 -5.44 -13.35 15.94
C GLU A 150 -5.70 -13.13 14.45
N TYR A 151 -4.79 -13.55 13.54
CA TYR A 151 -4.94 -13.33 12.11
C TYR A 151 -5.39 -14.54 11.29
N HIS A 152 -5.76 -15.65 11.94
CA HIS A 152 -6.00 -16.92 11.24
C HIS A 152 -7.43 -17.46 11.33
N VAL A 153 -8.42 -16.60 11.27
CA VAL A 153 -9.78 -17.09 10.96
C VAL A 153 -9.86 -17.35 9.45
N VAL A 154 -9.53 -18.60 9.14
CA VAL A 154 -9.69 -19.14 7.80
C VAL A 154 -11.17 -19.43 7.57
N THR A 155 -11.91 -18.48 7.02
CA THR A 155 -13.32 -18.64 6.70
C THR A 155 -13.54 -19.29 5.33
N SER A 156 -14.72 -19.87 5.12
CA SER A 156 -15.19 -20.59 3.91
C SER A 156 -15.08 -19.82 2.58
N ARG A 157 -14.69 -18.54 2.60
CA ARG A 157 -14.40 -17.71 1.42
C ARG A 157 -13.12 -18.09 0.66
N LYS A 158 -12.38 -19.09 1.12
CA LYS A 158 -11.13 -19.57 0.50
C LYS A 158 -11.33 -20.10 -0.92
N ILE A 159 -12.46 -20.76 -1.18
CA ILE A 159 -12.74 -21.38 -2.49
C ILE A 159 -12.90 -20.30 -3.56
N ASP A 160 -13.61 -19.21 -3.26
CA ASP A 160 -13.85 -18.12 -4.21
C ASP A 160 -12.55 -17.36 -4.54
N GLY A 161 -11.70 -17.13 -3.52
CA GLY A 161 -10.36 -16.57 -3.71
C GLY A 161 -9.47 -17.48 -4.57
N PHE A 162 -9.52 -18.79 -4.35
CA PHE A 162 -8.75 -19.77 -5.13
C PHE A 162 -9.22 -19.85 -6.58
N VAL A 163 -10.52 -19.83 -6.84
CA VAL A 163 -11.08 -19.83 -8.20
C VAL A 163 -10.70 -18.56 -8.95
N LYS A 164 -10.79 -17.38 -8.32
CA LYS A 164 -10.34 -16.10 -8.91
C LYS A 164 -8.85 -16.12 -9.20
N PHE A 165 -8.06 -16.71 -8.33
CA PHE A 165 -6.63 -16.91 -8.51
C PHE A 165 -6.31 -17.83 -9.67
N LEU A 166 -6.98 -18.98 -9.78
CA LEU A 166 -6.82 -19.93 -10.88
C LEU A 166 -7.21 -19.29 -12.22
N PHE A 167 -8.28 -18.51 -12.22
CA PHE A 167 -8.72 -17.75 -13.39
C PHE A 167 -7.67 -16.69 -13.82
N LEU A 168 -7.09 -15.99 -12.88
CA LEU A 168 -6.00 -15.05 -13.14
C LEU A 168 -4.76 -15.76 -13.71
N CYS A 169 -4.40 -16.92 -13.16
CA CYS A 169 -3.31 -17.77 -13.68
C CYS A 169 -3.57 -18.19 -15.12
N LEU A 170 -4.79 -18.64 -15.42
CA LEU A 170 -5.20 -19.05 -16.76
C LEU A 170 -5.19 -17.86 -17.73
N MET A 171 -5.68 -16.71 -17.33
CA MET A 171 -5.60 -15.48 -18.12
C MET A 171 -4.14 -15.09 -18.43
N ILE A 172 -3.26 -15.15 -17.44
CA ILE A 172 -1.82 -14.88 -17.61
C ILE A 172 -1.20 -15.89 -18.57
N ALA A 173 -1.51 -17.16 -18.42
CA ALA A 173 -1.02 -18.21 -19.30
C ALA A 173 -1.53 -18.02 -20.75
N CYS A 174 -2.82 -17.73 -20.94
CA CYS A 174 -3.40 -17.45 -22.25
C CYS A 174 -2.80 -16.21 -22.91
N LEU A 175 -2.67 -15.11 -22.18
CA LEU A 175 -2.02 -13.89 -22.68
C LEU A 175 -0.56 -14.16 -23.03
N SER A 176 0.12 -14.99 -22.24
CA SER A 176 1.49 -15.45 -22.46
C SER A 176 1.64 -16.18 -23.78
N VAL A 177 0.73 -17.11 -24.07
CA VAL A 177 0.69 -17.87 -25.32
C VAL A 177 0.37 -16.95 -26.51
N LEU A 178 -0.63 -16.08 -26.38
CA LEU A 178 -1.05 -15.15 -27.43
C LEU A 178 0.07 -14.16 -27.80
N THR A 179 0.84 -13.67 -26.80
CA THR A 179 1.97 -12.77 -27.06
C THR A 179 3.17 -13.47 -27.70
N HIS A 180 3.33 -14.79 -27.48
CA HIS A 180 4.42 -15.57 -28.07
C HIS A 180 4.17 -15.96 -29.53
N TRP A 181 2.89 -16.19 -29.89
CA TRP A 181 2.50 -16.80 -31.16
C TRP A 181 2.82 -15.94 -32.39
N LYS A 182 2.80 -14.62 -32.29
CA LYS A 182 2.86 -13.70 -33.45
C LYS A 182 4.06 -12.74 -33.51
N SER A 183 5.11 -12.86 -32.68
CA SER A 183 6.04 -11.74 -32.55
C SER A 183 7.36 -11.89 -33.33
N ARG A 184 7.73 -10.85 -34.09
CA ARG A 184 9.08 -10.61 -34.62
C ARG A 184 10.04 -10.20 -33.50
N ASP A 185 11.36 -10.36 -33.66
CA ASP A 185 12.38 -10.30 -32.58
C ASP A 185 12.30 -9.13 -31.59
N GLY A 186 12.02 -7.91 -32.02
CA GLY A 186 11.89 -6.77 -31.11
C GLY A 186 10.66 -6.84 -30.20
N ARG A 187 9.54 -7.40 -30.71
CA ARG A 187 8.32 -7.60 -29.95
C ARG A 187 8.43 -8.78 -28.98
N LYS A 188 9.28 -9.77 -29.25
CA LYS A 188 9.56 -10.88 -28.31
C LYS A 188 10.10 -10.37 -26.98
N LYS A 189 11.00 -9.39 -27.02
CA LYS A 189 11.58 -8.79 -25.81
C LYS A 189 10.51 -8.07 -24.96
N SER A 190 9.64 -7.31 -25.61
CA SER A 190 8.53 -6.59 -24.93
C SER A 190 7.47 -7.55 -24.39
N ALA A 191 7.18 -8.64 -25.12
CA ALA A 191 6.29 -9.70 -24.66
C ALA A 191 6.81 -10.39 -23.39
N LEU A 192 8.10 -10.69 -23.35
CA LEU A 192 8.75 -11.28 -22.17
C LEU A 192 8.72 -10.33 -20.96
N LEU A 193 8.93 -9.05 -21.20
CA LEU A 193 8.82 -8.04 -20.16
C LEU A 193 7.40 -7.97 -19.59
N PHE A 194 6.41 -7.96 -20.48
CA PHE A 194 5.00 -7.99 -20.12
C PHE A 194 4.65 -9.24 -19.29
N GLN A 195 5.11 -10.42 -19.72
CA GLN A 195 4.93 -11.68 -18.98
C GLN A 195 5.58 -11.65 -17.59
N PHE A 196 6.83 -11.18 -17.51
CA PHE A 196 7.51 -11.06 -16.23
C PHE A 196 6.79 -10.07 -15.30
N GLY A 197 6.28 -8.98 -15.84
CA GLY A 197 5.44 -8.03 -15.12
C GLY A 197 4.15 -8.65 -14.59
N LEU A 198 3.46 -9.48 -15.41
CA LEU A 198 2.28 -10.22 -14.97
C LEU A 198 2.60 -11.23 -13.86
N ILE A 199 3.73 -11.95 -13.97
CA ILE A 199 4.18 -12.87 -12.90
C ILE A 199 4.46 -12.08 -11.62
N ALA A 200 5.11 -10.92 -11.73
CA ALA A 200 5.38 -10.08 -10.57
C ALA A 200 4.10 -9.55 -9.91
N LEU A 201 3.11 -9.13 -10.71
CA LEU A 201 1.78 -8.77 -10.21
C LEU A 201 1.11 -9.93 -9.48
N PHE A 202 1.12 -11.08 -10.12
CA PHE A 202 0.54 -12.29 -9.56
C PHE A 202 1.17 -12.65 -8.21
N LEU A 203 2.49 -12.72 -8.13
CA LEU A 203 3.21 -13.03 -6.89
C LEU A 203 3.01 -11.95 -5.82
N GLY A 204 2.82 -10.69 -6.22
CA GLY A 204 2.47 -9.61 -5.31
C GLY A 204 1.06 -9.72 -4.73
N TYR A 205 0.12 -10.34 -5.46
CA TYR A 205 -1.26 -10.54 -5.01
C TYR A 205 -1.50 -11.88 -4.31
N ALA A 206 -0.80 -12.91 -4.73
CA ALA A 206 -1.03 -14.28 -4.29
C ALA A 206 -1.15 -14.41 -2.76
N PRO A 207 -0.28 -13.80 -1.93
CA PRO A 207 -0.39 -13.91 -0.48
C PRO A 207 -1.73 -13.40 0.06
N TYR A 208 -2.23 -12.30 -0.50
CA TYR A 208 -3.47 -11.69 -0.03
C TYR A 208 -4.71 -12.50 -0.41
N VAL A 209 -4.68 -13.13 -1.59
CA VAL A 209 -5.74 -14.00 -2.06
C VAL A 209 -5.76 -15.30 -1.26
N PHE A 210 -4.59 -15.94 -1.08
CA PHE A 210 -4.48 -17.22 -0.38
C PHE A 210 -4.82 -17.13 1.11
N PHE A 211 -4.37 -16.07 1.78
CA PHE A 211 -4.57 -15.95 3.22
C PHE A 211 -5.90 -15.31 3.61
N GLY A 212 -6.78 -15.01 2.63
CA GLY A 212 -8.09 -14.41 2.91
C GLY A 212 -7.99 -13.04 3.62
N LEU A 213 -6.80 -12.38 3.56
CA LEU A 213 -6.58 -11.03 4.10
C LEU A 213 -7.33 -9.98 3.28
N VAL A 214 -7.93 -10.42 2.21
CA VAL A 214 -8.82 -9.66 1.37
C VAL A 214 -10.19 -9.67 2.03
N GLY A 215 -10.44 -8.68 2.86
CA GLY A 215 -11.73 -8.45 3.49
C GLY A 215 -12.86 -8.28 2.46
N ASN A 216 -14.08 -8.18 2.94
CA ASN A 216 -15.37 -8.17 2.23
C ASN A 216 -15.53 -7.22 1.02
N GLY A 217 -14.49 -6.64 0.48
CA GLY A 217 -14.52 -5.64 -0.59
C GLY A 217 -13.48 -5.81 -1.69
N PHE A 218 -12.77 -6.93 -1.75
CA PHE A 218 -11.77 -7.14 -2.79
C PHE A 218 -12.38 -7.72 -4.08
N ASP A 219 -13.12 -6.91 -4.77
CA ASP A 219 -13.35 -7.08 -6.19
C ASP A 219 -12.11 -6.56 -6.92
N VAL A 220 -11.23 -7.48 -7.35
CA VAL A 220 -9.96 -7.14 -8.03
C VAL A 220 -10.13 -6.05 -9.11
N PRO A 221 -11.13 -6.12 -10.01
CA PRO A 221 -11.37 -5.08 -11.01
C PRO A 221 -11.84 -3.74 -10.39
N LYS A 222 -12.72 -3.77 -9.40
CA LYS A 222 -13.21 -2.55 -8.72
C LYS A 222 -12.10 -1.90 -7.91
N THR A 223 -11.20 -2.67 -7.31
CA THR A 223 -10.10 -2.12 -6.50
C THR A 223 -9.14 -1.30 -7.37
N TYR A 224 -8.81 -1.73 -8.59
CA TYR A 224 -7.96 -0.94 -9.49
C TYR A 224 -8.65 0.32 -9.99
N PHE A 225 -9.90 0.20 -10.40
CA PHE A 225 -10.69 1.36 -10.81
C PHE A 225 -10.93 2.30 -9.64
N ILE A 226 -11.15 1.76 -8.44
CA ILE A 226 -11.31 2.51 -7.19
C ILE A 226 -9.99 3.14 -6.74
N ILE A 227 -8.82 2.51 -6.94
CA ILE A 227 -7.51 3.12 -6.66
C ILE A 227 -7.28 4.32 -7.57
N LEU A 228 -7.56 4.19 -8.85
CA LEU A 228 -7.51 5.29 -9.81
C LEU A 228 -8.53 6.39 -9.46
N LEU A 229 -9.70 6.05 -8.95
CA LEU A 229 -10.77 6.98 -8.57
C LEU A 229 -10.74 7.44 -7.11
N GLY A 230 -9.74 7.09 -6.34
CA GLY A 230 -9.55 7.67 -5.02
C GLY A 230 -10.24 6.99 -3.84
N ARG A 231 -10.86 5.84 -4.02
CA ARG A 231 -11.56 5.10 -2.93
C ARG A 231 -10.74 4.01 -2.25
N SER A 232 -9.45 3.87 -2.51
CA SER A 232 -8.67 2.84 -1.83
C SER A 232 -8.33 3.28 -0.42
N ASP A 233 -8.85 2.55 0.49
CA ASP A 233 -8.64 2.56 1.91
C ASP A 233 -7.18 2.23 2.31
N TRP A 234 -6.94 2.19 3.58
CA TRP A 234 -5.81 1.62 4.34
C TRP A 234 -5.21 0.32 3.73
N TYR A 235 -5.97 -0.39 2.91
CA TYR A 235 -5.55 -1.57 2.16
C TYR A 235 -4.46 -1.30 1.11
N SER A 236 -4.16 -0.05 0.76
CA SER A 236 -3.04 0.28 -0.15
C SER A 236 -1.68 -0.22 0.34
N ARG A 237 -1.53 -0.48 1.66
CA ARG A 237 -0.35 -1.14 2.24
C ARG A 237 -0.10 -2.53 1.65
N HIS A 238 -1.16 -3.22 1.22
CA HIS A 238 -1.08 -4.55 0.60
C HIS A 238 -0.69 -4.49 -0.88
N GLN A 239 -0.58 -3.29 -1.45
CA GLN A 239 -0.27 -3.07 -2.86
C GLN A 239 1.19 -2.68 -3.12
N ILE A 240 2.01 -2.64 -2.06
CA ILE A 240 3.42 -2.23 -2.14
C ILE A 240 4.23 -3.04 -3.16
N LEU A 241 3.92 -4.34 -3.32
CA LEU A 241 4.62 -5.23 -4.25
C LEU A 241 4.15 -5.10 -5.70
N GLN A 242 3.02 -4.44 -5.92
CA GLN A 242 2.41 -4.34 -7.25
C GLN A 242 3.09 -3.31 -8.14
N SER A 243 3.71 -2.28 -7.55
CA SER A 243 4.39 -1.23 -8.31
C SER A 243 5.42 -1.79 -9.29
N LEU A 244 6.17 -2.86 -8.91
CA LEU A 244 7.11 -3.52 -9.80
C LEU A 244 6.40 -4.19 -10.98
N GLY A 245 5.38 -4.99 -10.72
CA GLY A 245 4.65 -5.70 -11.75
C GLY A 245 3.96 -4.75 -12.74
N PHE A 246 3.26 -3.73 -12.23
CA PHE A 246 2.59 -2.74 -13.09
C PHE A 246 3.56 -1.92 -13.93
N SER A 247 4.68 -1.46 -13.36
CA SER A 247 5.67 -0.71 -14.11
C SER A 247 6.25 -1.55 -15.28
N LEU A 248 6.51 -2.83 -15.05
CA LEU A 248 6.97 -3.75 -16.08
C LEU A 248 5.90 -4.07 -17.14
N VAL A 249 4.64 -4.27 -16.70
CA VAL A 249 3.49 -4.47 -17.60
C VAL A 249 3.31 -3.27 -18.49
N LEU A 250 3.30 -2.06 -17.96
CA LEU A 250 3.12 -0.83 -18.73
C LEU A 250 4.23 -0.66 -19.79
N VAL A 251 5.49 -0.83 -19.40
CA VAL A 251 6.62 -0.73 -20.34
C VAL A 251 6.56 -1.85 -21.38
N GLY A 252 6.18 -3.07 -20.98
CA GLY A 252 5.96 -4.19 -21.90
C GLY A 252 4.86 -3.89 -22.90
N LEU A 253 3.70 -3.39 -22.46
CA LEU A 253 2.58 -3.00 -23.32
C LEU A 253 2.97 -1.89 -24.31
N ILE A 254 3.66 -0.85 -23.83
CA ILE A 254 4.18 0.23 -24.68
C ILE A 254 5.06 -0.35 -25.80
N GLY A 255 5.94 -1.31 -25.47
CA GLY A 255 6.81 -1.96 -26.46
C GLY A 255 6.09 -2.92 -27.41
N LEU A 256 4.87 -3.33 -27.08
CA LEU A 256 4.01 -4.17 -27.94
C LEU A 256 3.12 -3.35 -28.90
N LEU A 257 3.02 -2.04 -28.71
CA LEU A 257 2.18 -1.18 -29.53
C LEU A 257 2.53 -1.30 -31.03
N PRO A 258 1.53 -1.26 -31.92
CA PRO A 258 1.73 -1.21 -33.36
C PRO A 258 2.61 -0.02 -33.77
N ARG A 259 3.40 -0.16 -34.84
CA ARG A 259 4.28 0.91 -35.33
C ARG A 259 3.56 2.25 -35.56
N MET A 260 2.30 2.20 -35.99
CA MET A 260 1.47 3.41 -36.19
C MET A 260 1.25 4.18 -34.87
N LEU A 261 1.21 3.49 -33.73
CA LEU A 261 0.97 4.08 -32.41
C LEU A 261 2.27 4.47 -31.66
N ILE A 262 3.45 4.09 -32.20
CA ILE A 262 4.73 4.40 -31.54
C ILE A 262 4.92 5.91 -31.35
N LYS A 263 4.47 6.75 -32.31
CA LYS A 263 4.52 8.21 -32.20
C LYS A 263 3.74 8.77 -31.00
N PHE A 264 2.75 8.01 -30.49
CA PHE A 264 1.96 8.40 -29.33
C PHE A 264 2.51 7.85 -28.01
N THR A 265 3.60 7.06 -28.04
CA THR A 265 4.14 6.44 -26.80
C THR A 265 4.69 7.50 -25.84
N SER A 266 5.40 8.51 -26.35
CA SER A 266 5.94 9.59 -25.50
C SER A 266 4.85 10.40 -24.83
N PRO A 267 3.83 10.95 -25.53
CA PRO A 267 2.74 11.64 -24.86
C PRO A 267 1.92 10.71 -23.93
N LEU A 268 1.71 9.46 -24.29
CA LEU A 268 1.02 8.50 -23.42
C LEU A 268 1.78 8.29 -22.09
N VAL A 269 3.09 8.05 -22.17
CA VAL A 269 3.95 7.92 -20.98
C VAL A 269 3.90 9.19 -20.14
N ALA A 270 4.04 10.36 -20.77
CA ALA A 270 3.97 11.64 -20.07
C ALA A 270 2.61 11.83 -19.38
N THR A 271 1.50 11.53 -20.07
CA THR A 271 0.15 11.62 -19.51
C THR A 271 -0.01 10.71 -18.28
N VAL A 272 0.40 9.45 -18.37
CA VAL A 272 0.32 8.51 -17.23
C VAL A 272 1.17 9.00 -16.05
N LEU A 273 2.37 9.53 -16.33
CA LEU A 273 3.24 10.08 -15.27
C LEU A 273 2.61 11.32 -14.61
N ILE A 274 2.10 12.27 -15.40
CA ILE A 274 1.45 13.48 -14.89
C ILE A 274 0.25 13.12 -14.02
N ILE A 275 -0.62 12.25 -14.51
CA ILE A 275 -1.79 11.78 -13.76
C ILE A 275 -1.34 11.11 -12.45
N SER A 276 -0.31 10.25 -12.49
CA SER A 276 0.21 9.57 -11.31
C SER A 276 0.80 10.55 -10.29
N VAL A 277 1.50 11.59 -10.73
CA VAL A 277 2.03 12.65 -9.86
C VAL A 277 0.89 13.44 -9.23
N ILE A 278 -0.12 13.84 -10.02
CA ILE A 278 -1.30 14.54 -9.50
C ILE A 278 -1.98 13.72 -8.40
N PHE A 279 -2.21 12.41 -8.64
CA PHE A 279 -2.80 11.54 -7.62
C PHE A 279 -1.94 11.44 -6.36
N ASN A 280 -0.61 11.32 -6.48
CA ASN A 280 0.26 11.29 -5.30
C ASN A 280 0.20 12.59 -4.50
N VAL A 281 0.12 13.74 -5.17
CA VAL A 281 -0.04 15.05 -4.51
C VAL A 281 -1.37 15.14 -3.79
N LEU A 282 -2.47 14.77 -4.45
CA LEU A 282 -3.82 14.78 -3.85
C LEU A 282 -3.89 13.84 -2.64
N PHE A 283 -3.37 12.63 -2.77
CA PHE A 283 -3.33 11.68 -1.64
C PHE A 283 -2.42 12.17 -0.50
N GLY A 284 -1.27 12.76 -0.85
CA GLY A 284 -0.41 13.39 0.14
C GLY A 284 -1.13 14.49 0.92
N PHE A 285 -1.93 15.28 0.22
CA PHE A 285 -2.74 16.34 0.82
C PHE A 285 -3.82 15.79 1.76
N GLU A 286 -4.55 14.71 1.39
CA GLU A 286 -5.49 14.04 2.29
C GLU A 286 -4.82 13.64 3.62
N TYR A 287 -3.60 13.10 3.57
CA TYR A 287 -2.86 12.73 4.78
C TYR A 287 -2.41 13.94 5.60
N VAL A 288 -2.15 15.09 4.96
CA VAL A 288 -1.85 16.34 5.69
C VAL A 288 -3.08 16.83 6.43
N VAL A 289 -4.25 16.83 5.77
CA VAL A 289 -5.53 17.22 6.39
C VAL A 289 -5.85 16.32 7.57
N ASP A 290 -5.76 15.00 7.39
CA ASP A 290 -6.02 14.01 8.45
C ASP A 290 -5.06 14.18 9.64
N TYR A 291 -3.79 14.45 9.38
CA TYR A 291 -2.79 14.71 10.40
C TYR A 291 -3.10 15.99 11.20
N GLN A 292 -3.45 17.08 10.53
CA GLN A 292 -3.83 18.33 11.19
C GLN A 292 -5.06 18.14 12.07
N LYS A 293 -6.07 17.44 11.55
CA LYS A 293 -7.24 17.04 12.33
C LYS A 293 -6.86 16.28 13.60
N GLN A 294 -6.02 15.24 13.48
CA GLN A 294 -5.56 14.46 14.65
C GLN A 294 -4.81 15.35 15.65
N SER A 295 -3.94 16.24 15.16
CA SER A 295 -3.19 17.14 16.01
C SER A 295 -4.10 18.10 16.77
N GLN A 296 -5.14 18.62 16.12
CA GLN A 296 -6.15 19.49 16.76
C GLN A 296 -6.95 18.73 17.81
N ILE A 297 -7.39 17.50 17.49
CA ILE A 297 -8.12 16.63 18.44
C ILE A 297 -7.27 16.44 19.71
N VAL A 298 -5.98 16.10 19.56
CA VAL A 298 -5.08 15.91 20.70
C VAL A 298 -4.90 17.20 21.50
N ALA A 299 -4.74 18.34 20.82
CA ALA A 299 -4.58 19.63 21.48
C ALA A 299 -5.82 20.04 22.30
N ASP A 300 -7.02 19.92 21.70
CA ASP A 300 -8.27 20.31 22.34
C ASP A 300 -8.66 19.36 23.48
N LEU A 301 -8.43 18.05 23.32
CA LEU A 301 -8.63 17.07 24.40
C LEU A 301 -7.68 17.34 25.57
N LYS A 302 -6.42 17.72 25.30
CA LYS A 302 -5.45 18.08 26.36
C LYS A 302 -5.91 19.31 27.14
N ILE A 303 -6.48 20.30 26.46
CA ILE A 303 -7.01 21.52 27.12
C ILE A 303 -8.24 21.21 27.98
N SER A 304 -9.11 20.29 27.51
CA SER A 304 -10.33 19.91 28.23
C SER A 304 -10.12 19.04 29.47
N GLY A 305 -8.90 18.60 29.72
CA GLY A 305 -8.53 17.76 30.86
C GLY A 305 -8.58 16.26 30.61
N GLN A 306 -8.18 15.47 31.61
CA GLN A 306 -7.95 14.03 31.49
C GLN A 306 -9.20 13.26 31.03
N SER A 307 -9.17 12.83 29.79
CA SER A 307 -10.26 12.05 29.19
C SER A 307 -10.23 10.58 29.62
N SER A 308 -9.05 10.07 30.01
CA SER A 308 -8.83 8.67 30.41
C SER A 308 -9.41 8.31 31.79
N GLU A 309 -9.82 9.29 32.60
CA GLU A 309 -10.47 9.06 33.89
C GLU A 309 -11.92 8.56 33.76
N ARG A 310 -12.51 8.71 32.59
CA ARG A 310 -13.87 8.24 32.31
C ARG A 310 -13.88 6.81 31.81
N ASN A 311 -14.92 6.07 32.17
CA ASN A 311 -15.09 4.69 31.71
C ASN A 311 -15.64 4.59 30.27
N GLU A 312 -16.28 5.66 29.80
CA GLU A 312 -16.90 5.69 28.47
C GLU A 312 -16.79 7.10 27.86
N ILE A 313 -16.30 7.14 26.61
CA ILE A 313 -16.22 8.35 25.80
C ILE A 313 -17.00 8.12 24.52
N GLN A 314 -17.84 9.06 24.19
CA GLN A 314 -18.60 9.08 22.95
C GLN A 314 -18.00 10.08 21.99
N ILE A 315 -17.66 9.63 20.78
CA ILE A 315 -17.02 10.47 19.78
C ILE A 315 -17.90 10.57 18.55
N ILE A 316 -18.36 11.78 18.25
CA ILE A 316 -19.11 12.10 17.05
C ILE A 316 -18.20 12.90 16.11
N ASP A 317 -17.72 12.25 15.08
CA ASP A 317 -16.83 12.84 14.09
C ASP A 317 -17.64 13.26 12.84
N GLN A 318 -18.06 14.51 12.78
CA GLN A 318 -18.77 15.07 11.63
C GLN A 318 -17.87 15.32 10.43
N THR A 319 -16.57 15.14 10.59
CA THR A 319 -15.54 15.32 9.56
C THR A 319 -14.86 14.01 9.14
N ALA A 320 -15.49 12.87 9.42
CA ALA A 320 -14.94 11.55 9.12
C ALA A 320 -14.58 11.34 7.62
N PHE A 321 -15.29 12.01 6.71
CA PHE A 321 -15.02 11.99 5.27
C PHE A 321 -13.71 12.71 4.89
N LEU A 322 -13.14 13.54 5.76
CA LEU A 322 -11.82 14.19 5.58
C LEU A 322 -10.66 13.34 6.06
N ASN A 323 -10.92 12.22 6.70
CA ASN A 323 -9.85 11.30 7.09
C ASN A 323 -9.15 10.77 5.84
N ALA A 324 -7.84 10.60 5.93
CA ALA A 324 -7.04 10.10 4.81
C ALA A 324 -7.66 8.84 4.22
N ARG A 325 -7.93 8.86 2.92
CA ARG A 325 -8.59 7.80 2.17
C ARG A 325 -9.97 7.43 2.74
N GLN A 326 -10.68 8.40 3.35
CA GLN A 326 -11.99 8.22 3.99
C GLN A 326 -12.01 7.07 5.02
N ARG A 327 -10.88 6.86 5.69
CA ARG A 327 -10.75 5.85 6.72
C ARG A 327 -11.60 6.21 7.93
N SER A 328 -12.51 5.35 8.35
CA SER A 328 -13.12 5.48 9.66
C SER A 328 -12.10 5.14 10.75
N TYR A 329 -11.96 5.99 11.74
CA TYR A 329 -11.16 5.70 12.92
C TYR A 329 -11.82 4.59 13.71
N ARG A 330 -11.03 3.58 14.06
CA ARG A 330 -11.48 2.48 14.93
C ARG A 330 -11.27 2.88 16.38
N GLU A 331 -11.88 2.14 17.27
CA GLU A 331 -11.69 2.30 18.72
C GLU A 331 -10.22 2.46 19.12
N ARG A 332 -9.33 1.62 18.57
CA ARG A 332 -7.88 1.70 18.82
C ARG A 332 -7.24 3.02 18.36
N ASP A 333 -7.72 3.59 17.28
CA ASP A 333 -7.21 4.87 16.77
C ASP A 333 -7.61 6.00 17.73
N TRP A 334 -8.86 5.98 18.22
CA TRP A 334 -9.35 6.92 19.21
C TRP A 334 -8.63 6.79 20.55
N LEU A 335 -8.46 5.57 21.06
CA LEU A 335 -7.69 5.31 22.27
C LEU A 335 -6.27 5.84 22.16
N GLY A 336 -5.65 5.70 20.99
CA GLY A 336 -4.32 6.27 20.71
C GLY A 336 -4.30 7.80 20.79
N LEU A 337 -5.31 8.50 20.24
CA LEU A 337 -5.40 9.97 20.31
C LEU A 337 -5.65 10.45 21.75
N ILE A 338 -6.54 9.78 22.50
CA ILE A 338 -6.81 10.08 23.91
C ILE A 338 -5.54 9.86 24.74
N GLY A 339 -4.85 8.75 24.56
CA GLY A 339 -3.60 8.47 25.26
C GLY A 339 -2.50 9.49 24.97
N LEU A 340 -2.43 10.00 23.73
CA LEU A 340 -1.53 11.10 23.38
C LEU A 340 -1.92 12.43 24.05
N ALA A 341 -3.22 12.71 24.19
CA ALA A 341 -3.71 13.91 24.86
C ALA A 341 -3.42 13.89 26.36
N ASP A 342 -3.69 12.77 27.01
CA ASP A 342 -3.55 12.60 28.46
C ASP A 342 -2.10 12.29 28.88
N GLY A 343 -1.22 11.94 27.94
CA GLY A 343 0.18 11.56 28.21
C GLY A 343 0.33 10.19 28.90
N VAL A 344 -0.73 9.38 28.91
CA VAL A 344 -0.77 8.06 29.56
C VAL A 344 -1.38 7.02 28.62
N ASN A 345 -1.09 5.74 28.84
CA ASN A 345 -1.82 4.70 28.15
C ASN A 345 -3.28 4.70 28.64
N PRO A 346 -4.27 4.77 27.77
CA PRO A 346 -5.66 4.76 28.16
C PRO A 346 -5.98 3.47 28.91
N ASN A 347 -6.82 3.59 29.94
CA ASN A 347 -7.26 2.45 30.73
C ASN A 347 -7.83 1.35 29.84
N LYS A 348 -7.47 0.07 30.09
CA LYS A 348 -7.96 -1.08 29.34
C LYS A 348 -9.50 -1.24 29.35
N GLY A 349 -10.21 -0.51 30.20
CA GLY A 349 -11.66 -0.52 30.32
C GLY A 349 -12.36 0.66 29.63
N LEU A 350 -11.62 1.60 29.05
CA LEU A 350 -12.22 2.75 28.36
C LEU A 350 -12.92 2.29 27.07
N LYS A 351 -14.23 2.53 27.02
CA LYS A 351 -15.06 2.26 25.84
C LYS A 351 -15.19 3.52 25.00
N VAL A 352 -15.02 3.38 23.70
CA VAL A 352 -15.25 4.45 22.72
C VAL A 352 -16.42 4.05 21.84
N SER A 353 -17.50 4.84 21.84
CA SER A 353 -18.68 4.63 21.04
C SER A 353 -18.89 5.76 20.03
N GLY A 354 -19.40 5.45 18.85
CA GLY A 354 -19.85 6.41 17.84
C GLY A 354 -21.35 6.74 17.96
N ASP A 355 -22.09 5.98 18.77
CA ASP A 355 -23.54 6.13 18.94
C ASP A 355 -23.88 6.81 20.27
N CYS A 356 -25.04 7.46 20.35
CA CYS A 356 -25.49 8.08 21.60
C CYS A 356 -25.69 7.03 22.69
N SER A 357 -24.82 7.08 23.71
CA SER A 357 -24.94 6.22 24.88
C SER A 357 -26.09 6.71 25.79
N LYS A 358 -26.80 5.77 26.42
CA LYS A 358 -27.79 6.06 27.45
C LYS A 358 -27.16 6.30 28.83
N ASN A 359 -25.86 6.14 28.94
CA ASN A 359 -25.13 6.31 30.19
C ASN A 359 -24.92 7.82 30.49
N PRO A 360 -25.47 8.34 31.60
CA PRO A 360 -25.36 9.76 31.93
C PRO A 360 -23.92 10.22 32.25
N ASN A 361 -23.02 9.28 32.54
CA ASN A 361 -21.61 9.58 32.86
C ASN A 361 -20.69 9.52 31.63
N THR A 362 -21.26 9.51 30.43
CA THR A 362 -20.49 9.47 29.18
C THR A 362 -20.06 10.88 28.80
N ARG A 363 -18.74 11.06 28.54
CA ARG A 363 -18.20 12.29 27.98
C ARG A 363 -18.45 12.33 26.47
N LEU A 364 -19.03 13.42 25.98
CA LEU A 364 -19.23 13.65 24.55
C LEU A 364 -18.03 14.43 23.98
N VAL A 365 -17.46 13.92 22.89
CA VAL A 365 -16.45 14.61 22.08
C VAL A 365 -17.06 14.82 20.68
N LEU A 366 -17.34 16.07 20.34
CA LEU A 366 -17.87 16.45 19.04
C LEU A 366 -16.78 17.10 18.21
N ILE A 367 -16.51 16.52 17.03
CA ILE A 367 -15.49 17.00 16.09
C ILE A 367 -16.21 17.64 14.91
N GLN A 368 -15.97 18.92 14.70
CA GLN A 368 -16.49 19.73 13.62
C GLN A 368 -15.35 20.30 12.77
N GLY A 369 -15.65 20.75 11.55
CA GLY A 369 -14.61 21.33 10.70
C GLY A 369 -15.10 21.63 9.28
N PRO A 370 -14.18 21.80 8.35
CA PRO A 370 -14.50 22.12 6.98
C PRO A 370 -15.33 21.02 6.33
N ARG A 371 -16.20 21.40 5.40
CA ARG A 371 -17.06 20.48 4.66
C ARG A 371 -16.37 19.76 3.51
N THR A 372 -15.19 20.22 3.11
CA THR A 372 -14.44 19.64 1.99
C THR A 372 -12.93 19.80 2.22
N HIS A 373 -12.13 18.93 1.59
CA HIS A 373 -10.67 19.08 1.59
C HIS A 373 -10.22 20.42 0.99
N TRP A 374 -10.95 20.93 -0.01
CA TRP A 374 -10.69 22.23 -0.62
C TRP A 374 -10.92 23.39 0.37
N GLN A 375 -11.97 23.32 1.16
CA GLN A 375 -12.22 24.32 2.21
C GLN A 375 -11.13 24.27 3.29
N ALA A 376 -10.70 23.06 3.70
CA ALA A 376 -9.58 22.91 4.62
C ALA A 376 -8.29 23.55 4.07
N LEU A 377 -7.99 23.34 2.78
CA LEU A 377 -6.85 23.96 2.12
C LEU A 377 -6.98 25.49 2.08
N LYS A 378 -8.14 26.01 1.72
CA LYS A 378 -8.41 27.46 1.68
C LYS A 378 -8.20 28.09 3.04
N ASN A 379 -8.77 27.50 4.10
CA ASN A 379 -8.59 27.97 5.47
C ASN A 379 -7.11 27.96 5.87
N TRP A 380 -6.40 26.87 5.55
CA TRP A 380 -4.97 26.76 5.87
C TRP A 380 -4.11 27.82 5.17
N VAL A 381 -4.45 28.15 3.92
CA VAL A 381 -3.74 29.20 3.15
C VAL A 381 -4.07 30.59 3.67
N SER A 382 -5.33 30.86 4.09
CA SER A 382 -5.75 32.18 4.60
C SER A 382 -5.35 32.41 6.06
N ASP A 383 -5.56 31.41 6.91
CA ASP A 383 -5.54 31.59 8.37
C ASP A 383 -4.45 30.78 9.07
N GLY A 384 -3.72 29.92 8.32
CA GLY A 384 -2.71 29.01 8.88
C GLY A 384 -3.31 27.82 9.64
N ASP A 385 -4.64 27.71 9.73
CA ASP A 385 -5.40 26.67 10.37
C ASP A 385 -6.42 26.07 9.41
N MET A 386 -6.63 24.75 9.46
CA MET A 386 -7.61 24.08 8.62
C MET A 386 -9.05 24.22 9.09
N GLY A 387 -9.26 24.77 10.28
CA GLY A 387 -10.59 25.07 10.85
C GLY A 387 -11.26 23.86 11.49
N PHE A 388 -10.51 22.90 12.03
CA PHE A 388 -11.05 21.85 12.88
C PHE A 388 -11.30 22.38 14.28
N LYS A 389 -12.42 21.98 14.88
CA LYS A 389 -12.82 22.33 16.25
C LYS A 389 -13.32 21.08 16.97
N VAL A 390 -12.80 20.86 18.15
CA VAL A 390 -13.25 19.80 19.04
C VAL A 390 -13.95 20.43 20.25
N THR A 391 -15.17 19.99 20.50
CA THR A 391 -15.94 20.41 21.67
C THR A 391 -16.12 19.21 22.58
N VAL A 392 -15.77 19.38 23.84
CA VAL A 392 -15.94 18.35 24.87
C VAL A 392 -17.07 18.78 25.77
N ASP A 393 -18.06 17.92 25.98
CA ASP A 393 -19.23 18.17 26.80
C ASP A 393 -19.44 17.02 27.78
N ASP A 394 -19.43 17.34 29.06
CA ASP A 394 -19.61 16.42 30.18
C ASP A 394 -21.03 16.43 30.72
N THR A 395 -21.94 17.21 30.11
CA THR A 395 -23.34 17.28 30.58
C THR A 395 -24.10 15.98 30.30
N PRO A 396 -24.80 15.43 31.28
CA PRO A 396 -25.60 14.23 31.06
C PRO A 396 -26.63 14.43 29.94
N GLY A 397 -26.64 13.50 28.96
CA GLY A 397 -27.53 13.57 27.81
C GLY A 397 -27.15 14.57 26.72
N ALA A 398 -25.91 15.08 26.70
CA ALA A 398 -25.38 15.99 25.68
C ALA A 398 -25.49 15.46 24.26
N CYS A 399 -25.46 14.14 24.09
CA CYS A 399 -25.62 13.53 22.78
C CYS A 399 -27.06 13.52 22.31
N LYS A 400 -27.30 14.11 21.15
CA LYS A 400 -28.59 14.06 20.46
C LYS A 400 -28.50 13.13 19.25
N PRO A 401 -29.53 12.29 18.99
CA PRO A 401 -29.55 11.39 17.82
C PRO A 401 -29.31 12.09 16.48
N GLU A 402 -29.74 13.35 16.36
CA GLU A 402 -29.54 14.18 15.17
C GLU A 402 -28.06 14.45 14.86
N MET A 403 -27.17 14.40 15.87
CA MET A 403 -25.73 14.57 15.68
C MET A 403 -25.11 13.37 14.98
N VAL A 404 -25.68 12.17 15.20
CA VAL A 404 -25.20 10.90 14.60
C VAL A 404 -25.66 10.77 13.15
N THR A 405 -26.87 11.19 12.83
CA THR A 405 -27.44 11.12 11.46
C THR A 405 -26.67 12.00 10.47
N ASN A 406 -26.13 13.14 10.90
CA ASN A 406 -25.29 14.00 10.07
C ASN A 406 -23.95 13.36 9.70
N GLN A 407 -23.52 12.32 10.41
CA GLN A 407 -22.30 11.54 10.11
C GLN A 407 -22.45 10.62 8.88
N GLN A 408 -23.69 10.15 8.62
CA GLN A 408 -23.98 9.17 7.54
C GLN A 408 -24.35 9.82 6.21
N SER A 409 -24.81 11.07 6.21
CA SER A 409 -25.40 11.72 5.02
C SER A 409 -24.41 12.42 4.10
N SER A 410 -23.16 12.61 4.51
CA SER A 410 -22.11 13.13 3.62
C SER A 410 -21.59 12.03 2.73
N GLY A 411 -22.35 11.64 1.71
CA GLY A 411 -21.88 10.76 0.65
C GLY A 411 -20.59 11.32 0.06
N ALA A 412 -19.50 10.56 0.25
CA ALA A 412 -18.18 10.96 -0.16
C ALA A 412 -18.13 11.14 -1.68
N ILE A 413 -18.17 12.38 -2.14
CA ILE A 413 -17.88 12.71 -3.52
C ILE A 413 -16.35 12.65 -3.69
N PRO A 414 -15.81 11.85 -4.62
CA PRO A 414 -14.37 11.78 -4.86
C PRO A 414 -13.79 13.15 -5.16
N ILE A 415 -12.58 13.44 -4.71
CA ILE A 415 -11.87 14.71 -4.95
C ILE A 415 -11.94 15.17 -6.41
N LEU A 416 -11.96 14.23 -7.36
CA LEU A 416 -12.05 14.53 -8.79
C LEU A 416 -13.33 15.30 -9.18
N PHE A 417 -14.46 15.06 -8.50
CA PHE A 417 -15.72 15.76 -8.80
C PHE A 417 -15.79 17.17 -8.23
N TYR A 418 -14.96 17.49 -7.22
CA TYR A 418 -14.90 18.86 -6.69
C TYR A 418 -14.19 19.84 -7.61
N PHE A 419 -13.29 19.36 -8.47
CA PHE A 419 -12.61 20.22 -9.47
C PHE A 419 -13.47 20.53 -10.69
N THR A 420 -14.53 19.79 -10.95
CA THR A 420 -15.38 19.97 -12.15
C THR A 420 -16.55 20.95 -11.95
N GLY A 421 -16.73 21.51 -10.75
CA GLY A 421 -17.78 22.49 -10.48
C GLY A 421 -19.22 21.97 -10.66
N ALA A 422 -19.41 20.65 -10.78
CA ALA A 422 -20.73 20.04 -10.89
C ALA A 422 -21.49 20.21 -9.57
N LYS A 423 -22.38 21.19 -9.53
CA LYS A 423 -23.45 21.30 -8.54
C LYS A 423 -24.38 20.10 -8.75
N GLY A 424 -24.32 19.12 -7.85
CA GLY A 424 -25.37 18.13 -7.71
C GLY A 424 -26.44 18.63 -6.78
#